data_d43355fdaa355bfdea093ed4aa64560e
#
_entry.id   d43355fdaa355bfdea093ed4aa64560e
#
_cell.length_a   1.000
_cell.length_b   1.000
_cell.length_c   1.000
_cell.angle_alpha   90.00
_cell.angle_beta   90.00
_cell.angle_gamma   90.00
#
_symmetry.space_group_name_H-M   'P 1'
#
loop_
_entity.id
_entity.type
_entity.pdbx_description
1 polymer ?
#
loop_
_entity_poly.entity_id
_entity_poly.type
_entity_poly.pdbx_seq_one_letter_code
_entity_poly.pdbx_strand_id
1 'polypeptide(L)' 'MADLYLKALESERKSLWATCRLKGLGKETPERMRIAALDTAIRDHKEKQKD' A
#
# COMPACT_ATOMS: atom_id res chain seq x y z
N MET A 1 -14.15 -3.33 -15.46
CA MET A 1 -14.40 -2.15 -14.65
C MET A 1 -13.20 -1.78 -13.81
N ALA A 2 -12.93 -0.50 -13.70
CA ALA A 2 -11.82 -0.04 -12.88
C ALA A 2 -12.15 -0.27 -11.40
N ASP A 3 -11.19 -0.82 -10.69
CA ASP A 3 -11.34 -1.04 -9.25
C ASP A 3 -10.79 0.17 -8.52
N LEU A 4 -11.67 1.08 -8.15
CA LEU A 4 -11.26 2.32 -7.50
C LEU A 4 -10.67 2.07 -6.12
N TYR A 5 -11.17 1.08 -5.42
CA TYR A 5 -10.65 0.74 -4.10
C TYR A 5 -9.19 0.26 -4.20
N LEU A 6 -8.94 -0.67 -5.11
CA LEU A 6 -7.60 -1.19 -5.32
C LEU A 6 -6.65 -0.08 -5.79
N LYS A 7 -7.12 0.77 -6.70
CA LYS A 7 -6.32 1.89 -7.18
C LYS A 7 -5.95 2.83 -6.04
N ALA A 8 -6.89 3.10 -5.15
CA ALA A 8 -6.62 3.97 -4.01
C ALA A 8 -5.55 3.36 -3.11
N LEU A 9 -5.64 2.06 -2.86
CA LEU A 9 -4.64 1.38 -2.03
C LEU A 9 -3.26 1.44 -2.66
N GLU A 10 -3.19 1.17 -3.96
CA GLU A 10 -1.91 1.19 -4.67
C GLU A 10 -1.32 2.59 -4.74
N SER A 11 -2.16 3.58 -4.92
CA SER A 11 -1.72 4.97 -4.96
C SER A 11 -1.15 5.41 -3.61
N GLU A 12 -1.83 5.07 -2.54
CA GLU A 12 -1.35 5.40 -1.20
C GLU A 12 -0.03 4.70 -0.91
N ARG A 13 0.08 3.44 -1.28
CA ARG A 13 1.31 2.68 -1.08
C ARG A 13 2.47 3.33 -1.81
N LYS A 14 2.27 3.70 -3.06
CA LYS A 14 3.30 4.35 -3.86
C LYS A 14 3.74 5.67 -3.24
N SER A 15 2.78 6.45 -2.78
CA SER A 15 3.05 7.74 -2.15
C SER A 15 3.88 7.57 -0.88
N LEU A 16 3.52 6.59 -0.06
CA LEU A 16 4.25 6.31 1.18
C LEU A 16 5.67 5.84 0.91
N TRP A 17 5.86 5.00 -0.12
CA TRP A 17 7.19 4.56 -0.49
C TRP A 17 8.05 5.73 -0.91
N ALA A 18 7.50 6.66 -1.69
CA ALA A 18 8.24 7.85 -2.09
C ALA A 18 8.65 8.68 -0.88
N THR A 19 7.73 8.85 0.08
CA THR A 19 8.02 9.56 1.31
C THR A 19 9.14 8.88 2.09
N CYS A 20 9.07 7.55 2.21
CA CYS A 20 10.10 6.81 2.94
C CYS A 20 11.47 6.95 2.30
N ARG A 21 11.53 6.96 0.97
CA ARG A 21 12.79 7.15 0.26
C ARG A 21 13.37 8.53 0.50
N LEU A 22 12.53 9.54 0.39
CA LEU A 22 12.98 10.91 0.53
C LEU A 22 13.47 11.21 1.94
N LYS A 23 12.81 10.66 2.93
CA LYS A 23 13.15 10.92 4.32
C LYS A 23 14.07 9.87 4.94
N GLY A 24 14.33 8.79 4.23
CA GLY A 24 15.17 7.72 4.76
C GLY A 24 14.56 7.02 5.94
N LEU A 25 13.24 6.81 5.93
CA LEU A 25 12.53 6.22 7.05
C LEU A 25 12.79 4.72 7.15
N GLY A 26 12.98 4.25 8.39
CA GLY A 26 13.24 2.85 8.66
C GLY A 26 11.97 2.02 8.79
N LYS A 27 12.16 0.70 9.02
CA LYS A 27 11.05 -0.24 9.12
C LYS A 27 10.12 0.03 10.30
N GLU A 28 10.61 0.72 11.31
CA GLU A 28 9.84 0.95 12.53
C GLU A 28 9.00 2.21 12.49
N THR A 29 9.06 2.95 11.40
CA THR A 29 8.30 4.18 11.29
C THR A 29 6.83 3.87 10.99
N PRO A 30 5.89 4.75 11.42
CA PRO A 30 4.47 4.55 11.10
C PRO A 30 4.20 4.43 9.60
N GLU A 31 4.95 5.17 8.79
CA GLU A 31 4.81 5.12 7.34
C GLU A 31 5.10 3.73 6.80
N ARG A 32 6.18 3.10 7.27
CA ARG A 32 6.51 1.76 6.82
C ARG A 32 5.49 0.74 7.31
N MET A 33 4.97 0.93 8.52
CA MET A 33 3.93 0.07 9.04
C MET A 33 2.65 0.20 8.21
N ARG A 34 2.32 1.40 7.78
CA ARG A 34 1.17 1.62 6.93
C ARG A 34 1.35 0.93 5.58
N ILE A 35 2.56 0.97 5.02
CA ILE A 35 2.86 0.29 3.76
C ILE A 35 2.61 -1.21 3.90
N ALA A 36 3.04 -1.81 5.00
CA ALA A 36 2.82 -3.23 5.23
C ALA A 36 1.32 -3.55 5.29
N ALA A 37 0.55 -2.69 5.96
CA ALA A 37 -0.89 -2.87 6.04
C ALA A 37 -1.53 -2.75 4.66
N LEU A 38 -1.06 -1.80 3.85
CA LEU A 38 -1.58 -1.64 2.49
C LEU A 38 -1.24 -2.84 1.62
N ASP A 39 -0.04 -3.38 1.75
CA ASP A 39 0.34 -4.58 1.02
C ASP A 39 -0.60 -5.74 1.33
N THR A 40 -0.91 -5.95 2.60
CA THR A 40 -1.82 -7.00 3.02
C THR A 40 -3.22 -6.75 2.46
N ALA A 41 -3.69 -5.50 2.55
CA ALA A 41 -5.02 -5.17 2.05
C ALA A 41 -5.11 -5.37 0.53
N ILE A 42 -4.07 -4.99 -0.20
CA ILE A 42 -4.05 -5.16 -1.64
C ILE A 42 -4.10 -6.64 -1.99
N ARG A 43 -3.28 -7.45 -1.32
CA ARG A 43 -3.26 -8.89 -1.58
C ARG A 43 -4.60 -9.53 -1.28
N ASP A 44 -5.17 -9.21 -0.13
CA ASP A 44 -6.46 -9.77 0.26
C ASP A 44 -7.55 -9.39 -0.74
N HIS A 45 -7.55 -8.15 -1.16
CA HIS A 45 -8.55 -7.69 -2.12
C HIS A 45 -8.44 -8.42 -3.46
N LYS A 46 -7.21 -8.59 -3.95
CA LYS A 46 -6.99 -9.31 -5.19
C LYS A 46 -7.41 -10.77 -5.09
N GLU A 47 -7.13 -11.40 -3.96
CA GLU A 47 -7.53 -12.78 -3.76
C GLU A 47 -9.04 -12.95 -3.75
N LYS A 48 -9.75 -12.00 -3.13
CA LYS A 48 -11.21 -12.06 -3.09
C LYS A 48 -11.85 -11.85 -4.45
N GLN A 49 -11.18 -11.15 -5.35
CA GLN A 49 -11.68 -10.91 -6.68
C GLN A 49 -11.30 -12.00 -7.68
N LYS A 50 -10.50 -12.93 -7.23
CA LYS A 50 -10.05 -14.00 -8.09
C LYS A 50 -11.11 -15.10 -8.14
N ASP A 51 -11.73 -15.26 -9.25
CA ASP A 51 -12.71 -16.33 -9.46
C ASP A 51 -12.13 -17.46 -10.28
#